data_ea3d26104aa7daff1a63150b2d1e283a
#
_entry.id   ea3d26104aa7daff1a63150b2d1e283a
#
_cell.length_a   1.000
_cell.length_b   1.000
_cell.length_c   1.000
_cell.angle_alpha   90.00
_cell.angle_beta   90.00
_cell.angle_gamma   90.00
#
_symmetry.space_group_name_H-M   'P 1'
#
loop_
_entity.id
_entity.type
_entity.pdbx_description
1 polymer ?
#
loop_
_entity_poly.entity_id
_entity_poly.type
_entity_poly.pdbx_seq_one_letter_code
_entity_poly.pdbx_strand_id
1 'polypeptide(L)'
;MTVTEGSTESFLSVYPTGGALPLVSNLNWGPGQTIPNLVIVPVSPTTPGQVSFYNAFGTVNIVVDLEGYFAPESVGSTLGSYVALTPARITDTRPGSGYPNAGDTLGPGTSLSIQVTGQGRVTAVGDVEAALLNVTVTDTDAASFLTVYPEAGTQPNSSNLNWIPGQTVPNRVVVPVNTTTGQITVFNAFGKADVIVDVDGYFTNDNAPAGAGLYTAITPTRLVDTRSGSGEFGAGATLGPSGVNSEPLASLGSLGSNVTAMVTNVTTTDTTAPSFLTVYPGPSLPNASDLNWTGGRTVANLTIATVDSQGNVSFFNDAGSVDVIADIFGYFSSTATLNDNGYETSYNWSGYEEDNGTGTADDTSVTGTFAIPSLYEGDSTSDAMSEWVGIDGFLNGNLIQAGIFEQPIDSTTFGLEAWWEILPGSAVDVTMSNFPNMIPGDTFTVTITKATSTTWTIDMDDVSQTETFSTTQTYPPSGTSETSAEWIVEAPITSTSGGQPAPLADYTPTTFTNLSVVGSDSEQSEQALFQGSDYVSVPSGMAEGGSSFNVAYGDTIPYPP
;
A
#
# COMPACT_ATOMS: atom_id res chain seq x y z
N MET A 1 20.20 6.86 15.14
CA MET A 1 20.84 8.03 15.79
C MET A 1 20.49 8.03 17.26
N THR A 2 21.46 8.36 18.13
CA THR A 2 21.27 8.38 19.60
C THR A 2 21.88 9.66 20.17
N VAL A 3 21.13 10.38 21.01
CA VAL A 3 21.67 11.46 21.87
C VAL A 3 21.92 10.90 23.25
N THR A 4 23.01 11.36 23.91
CA THR A 4 23.37 10.91 25.25
C THR A 4 24.09 12.01 26.03
N GLU A 5 24.11 11.90 27.37
CA GLU A 5 24.78 12.85 28.28
C GLU A 5 24.34 14.31 28.07
N GLY A 6 23.06 14.52 27.70
CA GLY A 6 22.51 15.87 27.58
C GLY A 6 22.56 16.64 28.90
N SER A 7 23.17 17.84 28.88
CA SER A 7 23.35 18.66 30.11
C SER A 7 22.05 19.34 30.57
N THR A 8 21.08 19.48 29.71
CA THR A 8 19.75 20.09 29.97
C THR A 8 18.69 19.49 29.06
N GLU A 9 17.44 19.76 29.31
CA GLU A 9 16.34 19.49 28.38
C GLU A 9 16.60 20.24 27.06
N SER A 10 16.45 19.52 25.93
CA SER A 10 16.69 20.08 24.60
C SER A 10 16.09 19.18 23.52
N PHE A 11 16.30 19.60 22.28
CA PHE A 11 15.97 18.81 21.09
C PHE A 11 17.07 18.89 20.05
N LEU A 12 17.09 17.92 19.15
CA LEU A 12 17.99 17.86 17.99
C LEU A 12 17.16 17.94 16.70
N SER A 13 17.61 18.79 15.78
CA SER A 13 17.13 18.79 14.39
C SER A 13 18.24 18.33 13.46
N VAL A 14 17.89 17.48 12.49
CA VAL A 14 18.80 16.97 11.45
C VAL A 14 18.28 17.43 10.10
N TYR A 15 19.16 18.03 9.29
CA TYR A 15 18.75 18.61 8.01
C TYR A 15 19.93 18.65 7.02
N PRO A 16 19.69 18.83 5.70
CA PRO A 16 20.75 18.93 4.70
C PRO A 16 21.72 20.08 5.00
N THR A 17 23.03 19.84 4.97
CA THR A 17 24.04 20.89 5.17
C THR A 17 23.89 22.02 4.13
N GLY A 18 23.90 23.27 4.59
CA GLY A 18 23.68 24.46 3.75
C GLY A 18 22.20 24.81 3.54
N GLY A 19 21.26 23.95 3.97
CA GLY A 19 19.85 24.28 4.03
C GLY A 19 19.50 25.18 5.22
N ALA A 20 18.30 25.80 5.19
CA ALA A 20 17.78 26.53 6.33
C ALA A 20 17.46 25.57 7.48
N LEU A 21 17.64 26.00 8.73
CA LEU A 21 17.22 25.25 9.91
C LEU A 21 15.69 25.09 9.90
N PRO A 22 15.17 23.84 9.82
CA PRO A 22 13.73 23.63 9.81
C PRO A 22 13.13 23.76 11.22
N LEU A 23 11.84 24.07 11.28
CA LEU A 23 11.08 24.16 12.54
C LEU A 23 10.56 22.78 12.99
N VAL A 24 11.43 21.78 13.02
CA VAL A 24 11.09 20.40 13.37
C VAL A 24 12.13 19.83 14.33
N SER A 25 11.76 18.80 15.10
CA SER A 25 12.69 18.06 15.94
C SER A 25 12.68 16.56 15.60
N ASN A 26 13.88 15.95 15.56
CA ASN A 26 14.03 14.52 15.37
C ASN A 26 14.13 13.76 16.70
N LEU A 27 14.77 14.36 17.71
CA LEU A 27 14.94 13.80 19.05
C LEU A 27 14.65 14.86 20.09
N ASN A 28 14.00 14.45 21.20
CA ASN A 28 13.74 15.31 22.36
C ASN A 28 14.19 14.57 23.63
N TRP A 29 14.87 15.24 24.56
CA TRP A 29 15.39 14.62 25.77
C TRP A 29 15.37 15.53 26.98
N GLY A 30 15.33 14.94 28.17
CA GLY A 30 15.64 15.57 29.43
C GLY A 30 17.12 15.37 29.84
N PRO A 31 17.58 16.10 30.89
CA PRO A 31 18.99 15.99 31.35
C PRO A 31 19.40 14.56 31.64
N GLY A 32 20.58 14.16 31.15
CA GLY A 32 21.17 12.84 31.40
C GLY A 32 20.49 11.65 30.73
N GLN A 33 19.48 11.88 29.90
CA GLN A 33 18.83 10.81 29.15
C GLN A 33 19.67 10.36 27.95
N THR A 34 19.55 9.07 27.62
CA THR A 34 19.99 8.50 26.34
C THR A 34 18.76 8.12 25.54
N ILE A 35 18.57 8.74 24.38
CA ILE A 35 17.37 8.59 23.54
C ILE A 35 17.78 8.25 22.11
N PRO A 36 17.38 7.08 21.58
CA PRO A 36 17.51 6.74 20.17
C PRO A 36 16.31 7.23 19.36
N ASN A 37 16.49 7.47 18.09
CA ASN A 37 15.43 7.59 17.08
C ASN A 37 15.99 7.26 15.69
N LEU A 38 15.18 6.63 14.84
CA LEU A 38 15.48 6.53 13.43
C LEU A 38 15.28 7.90 12.79
N VAL A 39 16.18 8.30 11.91
CA VAL A 39 16.09 9.57 11.17
C VAL A 39 16.32 9.29 9.70
N ILE A 40 15.36 9.66 8.86
CA ILE A 40 15.49 9.70 7.40
C ILE A 40 15.59 11.18 7.01
N VAL A 41 16.68 11.54 6.36
CA VAL A 41 16.98 12.94 6.06
C VAL A 41 17.65 13.05 4.69
N PRO A 42 17.28 14.03 3.84
CA PRO A 42 18.00 14.30 2.60
C PRO A 42 19.45 14.69 2.88
N VAL A 43 20.36 14.26 2.03
CA VAL A 43 21.74 14.76 2.04
C VAL A 43 21.84 16.07 1.27
N SER A 44 22.84 16.90 1.60
CA SER A 44 23.03 18.19 0.94
C SER A 44 23.31 18.05 -0.56
N PRO A 45 22.58 18.76 -1.43
CA PRO A 45 22.90 18.83 -2.86
C PRO A 45 24.13 19.69 -3.18
N THR A 46 24.45 20.67 -2.31
CA THR A 46 25.56 21.59 -2.51
C THR A 46 26.85 21.13 -1.83
N THR A 47 26.74 20.33 -0.77
CA THR A 47 27.86 19.68 -0.08
C THR A 47 27.58 18.18 -0.02
N PRO A 48 27.82 17.43 -1.10
CA PRO A 48 27.36 16.06 -1.26
C PRO A 48 27.68 15.15 -0.07
N GLY A 49 26.69 14.36 0.35
CA GLY A 49 26.82 13.39 1.44
C GLY A 49 26.82 13.99 2.85
N GLN A 50 26.54 15.29 3.04
CA GLN A 50 26.58 15.91 4.36
C GLN A 50 25.19 16.24 4.91
N VAL A 51 25.04 16.07 6.23
CA VAL A 51 23.89 16.50 7.02
C VAL A 51 24.39 17.36 8.19
N SER A 52 23.55 18.29 8.64
CA SER A 52 23.82 19.17 9.77
C SER A 52 22.98 18.78 10.98
N PHE A 53 23.55 18.92 12.16
CA PHE A 53 22.91 18.69 13.45
C PHE A 53 22.78 20.00 14.20
N TYR A 54 21.58 20.34 14.65
CA TYR A 54 21.31 21.50 15.48
C TYR A 54 20.82 21.05 16.86
N ASN A 55 21.56 21.42 17.90
CA ASN A 55 21.13 21.26 19.30
C ASN A 55 20.63 22.60 19.83
N ALA A 56 19.41 22.65 20.37
CA ALA A 56 18.78 23.89 20.81
C ALA A 56 19.42 24.47 22.09
N PHE A 57 19.67 23.62 23.10
CA PHE A 57 20.11 24.06 24.42
C PHE A 57 21.17 23.14 25.03
N GLY A 58 22.06 23.72 25.82
CA GLY A 58 23.09 22.97 26.54
C GLY A 58 24.07 22.23 25.63
N THR A 59 24.63 21.14 26.16
CA THR A 59 25.58 20.27 25.44
C THR A 59 25.05 18.85 25.41
N VAL A 60 25.35 18.11 24.34
CA VAL A 60 24.92 16.71 24.16
C VAL A 60 25.94 15.96 23.32
N ASN A 61 26.16 14.69 23.58
CA ASN A 61 26.90 13.80 22.69
C ASN A 61 25.94 13.12 21.72
N ILE A 62 26.39 12.94 20.48
CA ILE A 62 25.62 12.35 19.39
C ILE A 62 26.36 11.10 18.91
N VAL A 63 25.63 9.98 18.80
CA VAL A 63 26.07 8.75 18.14
C VAL A 63 25.22 8.58 16.87
N VAL A 64 25.87 8.32 15.74
CA VAL A 64 25.22 8.14 14.44
C VAL A 64 25.64 6.79 13.87
N ASP A 65 24.68 5.90 13.70
CA ASP A 65 24.82 4.64 12.99
C ASP A 65 24.08 4.75 11.66
N LEU A 66 24.68 4.30 10.56
CA LEU A 66 24.03 4.29 9.24
C LEU A 66 23.37 2.93 9.01
N GLU A 67 22.07 2.92 8.79
CA GLU A 67 21.30 1.71 8.55
C GLU A 67 21.04 1.48 7.05
N GLY A 68 21.05 2.54 6.24
CA GLY A 68 20.85 2.46 4.80
C GLY A 68 20.79 3.83 4.15
N TYR A 69 20.56 3.85 2.85
CA TYR A 69 20.37 5.07 2.07
C TYR A 69 19.43 4.82 0.89
N PHE A 70 18.73 5.86 0.48
CA PHE A 70 17.97 5.89 -0.77
C PHE A 70 18.85 6.53 -1.86
N ALA A 71 18.92 5.88 -3.01
CA ALA A 71 19.61 6.36 -4.20
C ALA A 71 18.65 6.53 -5.37
N PRO A 72 18.95 7.37 -6.37
CA PRO A 72 18.20 7.38 -7.61
C PRO A 72 18.18 5.99 -8.24
N GLU A 73 17.00 5.54 -8.64
CA GLU A 73 16.79 4.24 -9.24
C GLU A 73 17.22 4.23 -10.71
N SER A 74 17.70 3.07 -11.18
CA SER A 74 17.89 2.82 -12.61
C SER A 74 16.54 2.49 -13.27
N VAL A 75 16.32 2.99 -14.47
CA VAL A 75 15.07 2.77 -15.20
C VAL A 75 14.74 1.27 -15.28
N GLY A 76 13.57 0.90 -14.78
CA GLY A 76 13.06 -0.46 -14.78
C GLY A 76 13.45 -1.34 -13.59
N SER A 77 14.21 -0.82 -12.59
CA SER A 77 14.46 -1.54 -11.34
C SER A 77 13.40 -1.22 -10.30
N THR A 78 12.97 -2.21 -9.54
CA THR A 78 12.07 -2.05 -8.38
C THR A 78 12.77 -2.37 -7.06
N LEU A 79 14.10 -2.54 -7.10
CA LEU A 79 14.92 -2.83 -5.93
C LEU A 79 14.77 -1.73 -4.87
N GLY A 80 14.43 -2.13 -3.65
CA GLY A 80 14.26 -1.20 -2.54
C GLY A 80 12.96 -0.40 -2.54
N SER A 81 12.00 -0.74 -3.39
CA SER A 81 10.65 -0.19 -3.31
C SER A 81 10.00 -0.58 -1.99
N TYR A 82 9.24 0.33 -1.39
CA TYR A 82 8.60 0.14 -0.08
C TYR A 82 7.15 -0.31 -0.23
N VAL A 83 6.81 -1.40 0.41
CA VAL A 83 5.42 -1.86 0.56
C VAL A 83 4.92 -1.44 1.94
N ALA A 84 3.98 -0.51 1.97
CA ALA A 84 3.35 -0.05 3.19
C ALA A 84 2.34 -1.09 3.70
N LEU A 85 2.34 -1.36 5.00
CA LEU A 85 1.40 -2.28 5.64
C LEU A 85 0.66 -1.57 6.77
N THR A 86 -0.59 -1.97 7.01
CA THR A 86 -1.23 -1.64 8.28
C THR A 86 -0.41 -2.30 9.40
N PRO A 87 -0.01 -1.56 10.45
CA PRO A 87 0.84 -2.10 11.51
C PRO A 87 0.31 -3.41 12.08
N ALA A 88 1.17 -4.41 12.20
CA ALA A 88 0.80 -5.73 12.68
C ALA A 88 1.86 -6.32 13.63
N ARG A 89 1.45 -6.82 14.79
CA ARG A 89 2.34 -7.49 15.74
C ARG A 89 2.77 -8.85 15.23
N ILE A 90 4.08 -9.08 15.13
CA ILE A 90 4.68 -10.35 14.69
C ILE A 90 5.40 -11.10 15.83
N THR A 91 5.77 -10.44 16.90
CA THR A 91 6.39 -11.04 18.10
C THR A 91 6.03 -10.26 19.35
N ASP A 92 5.82 -10.99 20.45
CA ASP A 92 5.65 -10.42 21.79
C ASP A 92 6.11 -11.45 22.82
N THR A 93 7.31 -11.24 23.41
CA THR A 93 7.94 -12.19 24.32
C THR A 93 7.31 -12.22 25.71
N ARG A 94 6.41 -11.30 26.03
CA ARG A 94 5.75 -11.28 27.35
C ARG A 94 4.96 -12.57 27.58
N PRO A 95 5.05 -13.17 28.77
CA PRO A 95 4.33 -14.41 29.07
C PRO A 95 2.81 -14.25 28.86
N GLY A 96 2.22 -15.17 28.10
CA GLY A 96 0.78 -15.19 27.86
C GLY A 96 0.28 -14.16 26.84
N SER A 97 1.15 -13.51 26.08
CA SER A 97 0.79 -12.54 25.03
C SER A 97 -0.06 -13.14 23.90
N GLY A 98 0.10 -14.45 23.64
CA GLY A 98 -0.58 -15.15 22.55
C GLY A 98 0.09 -14.97 21.18
N TYR A 99 1.22 -14.26 21.11
CA TYR A 99 2.01 -14.05 19.91
C TYR A 99 3.19 -15.02 19.81
N PRO A 100 3.86 -15.15 18.67
CA PRO A 100 5.12 -15.89 18.57
C PRO A 100 6.13 -15.42 19.62
N ASN A 101 6.94 -16.36 20.11
CA ASN A 101 7.96 -16.15 21.14
C ASN A 101 7.41 -15.77 22.54
N ALA A 102 6.12 -15.95 22.83
CA ALA A 102 5.54 -15.68 24.15
C ALA A 102 6.24 -16.48 25.25
N GLY A 103 6.81 -15.77 26.24
CA GLY A 103 7.59 -16.36 27.35
C GLY A 103 9.10 -16.41 27.10
N ASP A 104 9.60 -16.02 25.94
CA ASP A 104 11.04 -16.01 25.59
C ASP A 104 11.70 -14.67 25.97
N THR A 105 11.54 -14.25 27.24
CA THR A 105 12.21 -13.06 27.78
C THR A 105 13.72 -13.09 27.51
N LEU A 106 14.29 -12.05 26.93
CA LEU A 106 15.72 -11.98 26.62
C LEU A 106 16.53 -11.74 27.88
N GLY A 107 17.44 -12.65 28.18
CA GLY A 107 18.44 -12.52 29.25
C GLY A 107 19.66 -11.70 28.83
N PRO A 108 20.62 -11.48 29.73
CA PRO A 108 21.86 -10.76 29.45
C PRO A 108 22.74 -11.52 28.44
N GLY A 109 23.20 -10.84 27.40
CA GLY A 109 24.05 -11.41 26.36
C GLY A 109 23.36 -12.48 25.50
N THR A 110 22.02 -12.47 25.43
CA THR A 110 21.26 -13.46 24.66
C THR A 110 20.64 -12.83 23.40
N SER A 111 20.38 -13.68 22.41
CA SER A 111 19.73 -13.32 21.15
C SER A 111 18.48 -14.17 20.92
N LEU A 112 17.52 -13.60 20.18
CA LEU A 112 16.31 -14.25 19.74
C LEU A 112 16.16 -14.05 18.22
N SER A 113 15.91 -15.15 17.49
CA SER A 113 15.55 -15.07 16.07
C SER A 113 14.04 -14.87 15.93
N ILE A 114 13.65 -13.93 15.08
CA ILE A 114 12.25 -13.54 14.86
C ILE A 114 11.92 -13.73 13.38
N GLN A 115 10.83 -14.45 13.09
CA GLN A 115 10.30 -14.60 11.75
C GLN A 115 9.61 -13.31 11.32
N VAL A 116 10.01 -12.76 10.16
CA VAL A 116 9.43 -11.56 9.55
C VAL A 116 8.59 -11.93 8.33
N THR A 117 9.20 -12.64 7.37
CA THR A 117 8.47 -13.03 6.14
C THR A 117 7.36 -14.03 6.43
N GLY A 118 6.22 -13.86 5.75
CA GLY A 118 5.02 -14.67 6.01
C GLY A 118 4.27 -14.30 7.28
N GLN A 119 4.66 -13.22 7.98
CA GLN A 119 3.99 -12.71 9.17
C GLN A 119 3.50 -11.28 8.92
N GLY A 120 2.37 -10.87 9.54
CA GLY A 120 1.89 -9.50 9.49
C GLY A 120 1.67 -8.94 8.06
N ARG A 121 1.29 -9.79 7.11
CA ARG A 121 1.14 -9.49 5.65
C ARG A 121 2.46 -9.25 4.91
N VAL A 122 3.61 -9.48 5.51
CA VAL A 122 4.88 -9.49 4.77
C VAL A 122 4.89 -10.71 3.84
N THR A 123 5.29 -10.53 2.60
CA THR A 123 5.37 -11.62 1.61
C THR A 123 6.30 -12.76 2.03
N ALA A 124 6.32 -13.84 1.26
CA ALA A 124 7.17 -15.00 1.51
C ALA A 124 8.68 -14.65 1.39
N VAL A 125 9.50 -15.60 1.81
CA VAL A 125 10.96 -15.52 1.65
C VAL A 125 11.34 -15.38 0.17
N GLY A 126 12.23 -14.44 -0.12
CA GLY A 126 12.79 -14.23 -1.45
C GLY A 126 12.47 -12.86 -2.06
N ASP A 127 11.37 -12.21 -1.62
CA ASP A 127 10.94 -10.92 -2.17
C ASP A 127 11.21 -9.74 -1.22
N VAL A 128 11.68 -10.01 0.00
CA VAL A 128 11.95 -9.02 1.04
C VAL A 128 13.45 -8.82 1.22
N GLU A 129 13.92 -7.60 0.98
CA GLU A 129 15.32 -7.19 1.23
C GLU A 129 15.49 -6.67 2.66
N ALA A 130 14.58 -5.81 3.13
CA ALA A 130 14.61 -5.27 4.48
C ALA A 130 13.20 -5.07 5.03
N ALA A 131 13.05 -5.11 6.34
CA ALA A 131 11.80 -4.82 7.03
C ALA A 131 11.87 -3.49 7.77
N LEU A 132 10.74 -2.75 7.77
CA LEU A 132 10.50 -1.65 8.67
C LEU A 132 9.71 -2.16 9.87
N LEU A 133 10.31 -2.04 11.03
CA LEU A 133 9.76 -2.57 12.29
C LEU A 133 9.66 -1.46 13.34
N ASN A 134 8.62 -1.50 14.17
CA ASN A 134 8.66 -0.84 15.46
C ASN A 134 9.03 -1.87 16.53
N VAL A 135 10.21 -1.71 17.10
CA VAL A 135 10.71 -2.60 18.15
C VAL A 135 10.54 -1.91 19.49
N THR A 136 9.86 -2.55 20.42
CA THR A 136 9.64 -2.02 21.76
C THR A 136 10.25 -2.96 22.80
N VAL A 137 11.07 -2.42 23.69
CA VAL A 137 11.51 -3.13 24.91
C VAL A 137 10.61 -2.74 26.08
N THR A 138 10.30 -3.69 26.93
CA THR A 138 9.50 -3.48 28.15
C THR A 138 9.93 -4.44 29.26
N ASP A 139 9.38 -4.28 30.46
CA ASP A 139 9.66 -5.11 31.63
C ASP A 139 11.17 -5.27 31.91
N THR A 140 11.91 -4.17 31.76
CA THR A 140 13.36 -4.11 31.85
C THR A 140 13.84 -4.02 33.28
N ASP A 141 14.83 -4.85 33.69
CA ASP A 141 15.37 -4.91 35.04
C ASP A 141 16.75 -4.25 35.20
N ALA A 142 17.45 -3.96 34.12
CA ALA A 142 18.75 -3.29 34.09
C ALA A 142 18.87 -2.27 32.97
N ALA A 143 19.80 -1.31 33.09
CA ALA A 143 20.18 -0.46 31.95
C ALA A 143 20.85 -1.32 30.88
N SER A 144 20.42 -1.19 29.64
CA SER A 144 20.91 -2.01 28.53
C SER A 144 20.66 -1.34 27.18
N PHE A 145 21.01 -2.06 26.12
CA PHE A 145 20.68 -1.72 24.75
C PHE A 145 20.28 -3.00 23.98
N LEU A 146 19.58 -2.78 22.89
CA LEU A 146 19.17 -3.82 21.96
C LEU A 146 19.75 -3.53 20.59
N THR A 147 20.27 -4.58 19.94
CA THR A 147 20.75 -4.55 18.56
C THR A 147 19.87 -5.47 17.71
N VAL A 148 19.41 -4.97 16.57
CA VAL A 148 18.62 -5.72 15.58
C VAL A 148 19.46 -5.88 14.31
N TYR A 149 19.57 -7.09 13.79
CA TYR A 149 20.38 -7.38 12.60
C TYR A 149 19.86 -8.63 11.87
N PRO A 150 20.28 -8.88 10.59
CA PRO A 150 19.85 -10.07 9.87
C PRO A 150 20.20 -11.36 10.61
N GLU A 151 19.28 -12.33 10.64
CA GLU A 151 19.57 -13.65 11.22
C GLU A 151 20.78 -14.29 10.52
N ALA A 152 21.61 -15.01 11.30
CA ALA A 152 22.92 -15.55 10.88
C ALA A 152 23.95 -14.49 10.43
N GLY A 153 23.63 -13.21 10.48
CA GLY A 153 24.57 -12.11 10.24
C GLY A 153 25.53 -11.89 11.41
N THR A 154 26.62 -11.16 11.14
CA THR A 154 27.51 -10.70 12.22
C THR A 154 26.84 -9.58 12.99
N GLN A 155 26.78 -9.70 14.33
CA GLN A 155 26.26 -8.64 15.19
C GLN A 155 27.05 -7.34 14.97
N PRO A 156 26.39 -6.23 14.57
CA PRO A 156 27.05 -4.94 14.42
C PRO A 156 27.37 -4.30 15.79
N ASN A 157 28.31 -3.35 15.78
CA ASN A 157 28.62 -2.53 16.96
C ASN A 157 27.74 -1.27 16.99
N SER A 158 26.43 -1.46 16.91
CA SER A 158 25.42 -0.41 16.95
C SER A 158 24.29 -0.80 17.89
N SER A 159 23.53 0.18 18.36
CA SER A 159 22.33 -0.07 19.16
C SER A 159 21.12 0.59 18.51
N ASN A 160 20.01 -0.14 18.42
CA ASN A 160 18.74 0.39 17.93
C ASN A 160 17.89 0.96 19.06
N LEU A 161 17.95 0.38 20.26
CA LEU A 161 17.24 0.84 21.45
C LEU A 161 18.20 0.95 22.64
N ASN A 162 17.97 1.94 23.50
CA ASN A 162 18.72 2.13 24.76
C ASN A 162 17.73 2.49 25.87
N TRP A 163 17.89 1.93 27.06
CA TRP A 163 16.99 2.14 28.20
C TRP A 163 17.68 2.02 29.56
N ILE A 164 16.99 2.51 30.59
CA ILE A 164 17.28 2.26 32.00
C ILE A 164 16.19 1.36 32.60
N PRO A 165 16.43 0.73 33.79
CA PRO A 165 15.46 -0.17 34.37
C PRO A 165 14.05 0.40 34.48
N GLY A 166 13.04 -0.42 34.15
CA GLY A 166 11.63 -0.07 34.26
C GLY A 166 11.10 0.81 33.14
N GLN A 167 11.90 1.12 32.11
CA GLN A 167 11.43 1.84 30.96
C GLN A 167 10.81 0.91 29.89
N THR A 168 9.76 1.40 29.26
CA THR A 168 9.26 0.91 27.97
C THR A 168 9.69 1.89 26.90
N VAL A 169 10.48 1.43 25.92
CA VAL A 169 11.06 2.28 24.86
C VAL A 169 10.79 1.65 23.50
N PRO A 170 10.04 2.32 22.61
CA PRO A 170 9.94 1.96 21.20
C PRO A 170 11.03 2.65 20.38
N ASN A 171 11.40 2.07 19.26
CA ASN A 171 12.13 2.74 18.19
C ASN A 171 11.86 2.08 16.84
N ARG A 172 11.82 2.86 15.78
CA ARG A 172 11.80 2.35 14.42
C ARG A 172 13.17 1.78 14.04
N VAL A 173 13.14 0.67 13.33
CA VAL A 173 14.33 -0.02 12.84
C VAL A 173 14.07 -0.44 11.39
N VAL A 174 14.97 -0.06 10.51
CA VAL A 174 15.09 -0.65 9.17
C VAL A 174 16.18 -1.70 9.25
N VAL A 175 15.86 -2.95 8.99
CA VAL A 175 16.79 -4.06 9.12
C VAL A 175 16.72 -4.98 7.91
N PRO A 176 17.87 -5.31 7.26
CA PRO A 176 17.89 -6.35 6.25
C PRO A 176 17.36 -7.68 6.81
N VAL A 177 16.62 -8.41 5.99
CA VAL A 177 16.09 -9.73 6.36
C VAL A 177 16.99 -10.81 5.76
N ASN A 178 17.24 -11.89 6.50
CA ASN A 178 17.96 -13.02 5.92
C ASN A 178 17.14 -13.60 4.75
N THR A 179 17.66 -13.50 3.54
CA THR A 179 16.96 -13.87 2.29
C THR A 179 16.70 -15.38 2.14
N THR A 180 17.28 -16.21 3.01
CA THR A 180 17.06 -17.67 3.02
C THR A 180 16.01 -18.08 4.05
N THR A 181 16.06 -17.49 5.25
CA THR A 181 15.18 -17.86 6.38
C THR A 181 14.01 -16.90 6.59
N GLY A 182 14.09 -15.68 6.07
CA GLY A 182 13.11 -14.63 6.32
C GLY A 182 13.12 -14.08 7.75
N GLN A 183 14.26 -14.23 8.46
CA GLN A 183 14.38 -13.91 9.86
C GLN A 183 15.35 -12.76 10.13
N ILE A 184 15.16 -12.11 11.27
CA ILE A 184 16.09 -11.18 11.92
C ILE A 184 16.51 -11.73 13.27
N THR A 185 17.57 -11.16 13.83
CA THR A 185 18.04 -11.45 15.21
C THR A 185 17.94 -10.18 16.05
N VAL A 186 17.46 -10.34 17.27
CA VAL A 186 17.41 -9.31 18.31
C VAL A 186 18.32 -9.71 19.46
N PHE A 187 19.29 -8.87 19.82
CA PHE A 187 20.27 -9.12 20.89
C PHE A 187 20.09 -8.14 22.04
N ASN A 188 20.02 -8.66 23.29
CA ASN A 188 20.03 -7.86 24.53
C ASN A 188 21.37 -7.96 25.24
N ALA A 189 21.97 -6.82 25.57
CA ALA A 189 23.32 -6.80 26.18
C ALA A 189 23.33 -7.15 27.67
N PHE A 190 22.44 -6.56 28.48
CA PHE A 190 22.48 -6.69 29.95
C PHE A 190 21.07 -6.87 30.53
N GLY A 191 20.99 -7.51 31.72
CA GLY A 191 19.73 -7.71 32.42
C GLY A 191 18.70 -8.48 31.59
N LYS A 192 17.43 -8.35 31.98
CA LYS A 192 16.29 -8.97 31.28
C LYS A 192 15.42 -7.91 30.65
N ALA A 193 14.85 -8.23 29.49
CA ALA A 193 13.88 -7.42 28.82
C ALA A 193 12.90 -8.27 28.02
N ASP A 194 11.64 -7.88 27.99
CA ASP A 194 10.70 -8.39 27.01
C ASP A 194 10.71 -7.50 25.77
N VAL A 195 10.50 -8.13 24.62
CA VAL A 195 10.55 -7.48 23.31
C VAL A 195 9.24 -7.69 22.57
N ILE A 196 8.74 -6.60 22.02
CA ILE A 196 7.57 -6.55 21.14
C ILE A 196 8.04 -6.07 19.78
N VAL A 197 7.61 -6.73 18.70
CA VAL A 197 7.93 -6.33 17.33
C VAL A 197 6.64 -6.22 16.53
N ASP A 198 6.39 -5.02 16.04
CA ASP A 198 5.32 -4.71 15.10
C ASP A 198 5.95 -4.41 13.74
N VAL A 199 5.40 -4.95 12.64
CA VAL A 199 5.83 -4.67 11.27
C VAL A 199 4.93 -3.60 10.67
N ASP A 200 5.53 -2.63 9.99
CA ASP A 200 4.84 -1.50 9.36
C ASP A 200 5.01 -1.48 7.83
N GLY A 201 5.90 -2.32 7.32
CA GLY A 201 6.16 -2.45 5.89
C GLY A 201 7.48 -3.16 5.64
N TYR A 202 7.82 -3.27 4.37
CA TYR A 202 9.08 -3.89 3.94
C TYR A 202 9.59 -3.28 2.63
N PHE A 203 10.88 -3.42 2.40
CA PHE A 203 11.55 -3.06 1.15
C PHE A 203 11.76 -4.32 0.32
N THR A 204 11.47 -4.21 -0.97
CA THR A 204 11.50 -5.33 -1.91
C THR A 204 12.87 -5.45 -2.59
N ASN A 205 13.12 -6.63 -3.17
CA ASN A 205 14.13 -6.81 -4.22
C ASN A 205 13.57 -6.35 -5.59
N ASP A 206 14.18 -6.77 -6.72
CA ASP A 206 13.72 -6.38 -8.08
C ASP A 206 12.34 -6.97 -8.48
N ASN A 207 11.64 -7.68 -7.58
CA ASN A 207 10.30 -8.21 -7.78
C ASN A 207 9.31 -7.48 -6.86
N ALA A 208 9.22 -6.16 -6.96
CA ALA A 208 8.28 -5.40 -6.16
C ALA A 208 6.85 -5.65 -6.60
N PRO A 209 5.91 -5.86 -5.66
CA PRO A 209 4.49 -5.88 -5.99
C PRO A 209 4.05 -4.52 -6.51
N ALA A 210 3.04 -4.50 -7.36
CA ALA A 210 2.37 -3.28 -7.73
C ALA A 210 1.92 -2.52 -6.46
N GLY A 211 2.03 -1.19 -6.47
CA GLY A 211 1.79 -0.36 -5.28
C GLY A 211 2.98 -0.22 -4.32
N ALA A 212 4.09 -0.95 -4.53
CA ALA A 212 5.35 -0.63 -3.86
C ALA A 212 5.83 0.77 -4.26
N GLY A 213 6.27 1.57 -3.30
CA GLY A 213 6.56 2.99 -3.50
C GLY A 213 8.03 3.34 -3.45
N LEU A 214 8.44 4.35 -4.24
CA LEU A 214 9.74 5.00 -4.10
C LEU A 214 9.68 6.15 -3.09
N TYR A 215 10.78 6.35 -2.39
CA TYR A 215 10.91 7.44 -1.43
C TYR A 215 11.16 8.77 -2.13
N THR A 216 10.34 9.77 -1.82
CA THR A 216 10.56 11.17 -2.19
C THR A 216 10.87 11.97 -0.93
N ALA A 217 12.10 12.51 -0.88
CA ALA A 217 12.52 13.39 0.21
C ALA A 217 11.97 14.79 0.02
N ILE A 218 11.49 15.42 1.09
CA ILE A 218 11.05 16.81 1.09
C ILE A 218 11.77 17.63 2.18
N THR A 219 11.70 18.94 2.08
CA THR A 219 12.17 19.82 3.17
C THR A 219 11.32 19.55 4.40
N PRO A 220 11.94 19.23 5.57
CA PRO A 220 11.19 18.96 6.79
C PRO A 220 10.21 20.07 7.14
N THR A 221 8.95 19.74 7.30
CA THR A 221 7.84 20.69 7.52
C THR A 221 6.89 20.16 8.57
N ARG A 222 6.41 21.05 9.46
CA ARG A 222 5.36 20.71 10.42
C ARG A 222 4.00 20.65 9.72
N LEU A 223 3.29 19.54 9.84
CA LEU A 223 1.94 19.38 9.28
C LEU A 223 0.85 19.52 10.34
N VAL A 224 1.08 18.98 11.53
CA VAL A 224 0.11 18.98 12.64
C VAL A 224 0.79 19.40 13.93
N ASP A 225 0.11 20.21 14.72
CA ASP A 225 0.49 20.56 16.08
C ASP A 225 -0.75 20.87 16.91
N THR A 226 -1.20 19.90 17.69
CA THR A 226 -2.46 20.01 18.44
C THR A 226 -2.38 20.91 19.67
N ARG A 227 -1.20 21.40 20.03
CA ARG A 227 -1.03 22.33 21.16
C ARG A 227 -1.82 23.62 20.94
N SER A 228 -2.47 24.08 21.97
CA SER A 228 -3.24 25.34 21.91
C SER A 228 -2.34 26.52 21.53
N GLY A 229 -2.75 27.27 20.50
CA GLY A 229 -2.03 28.46 20.04
C GLY A 229 -0.78 28.20 19.20
N SER A 230 -0.54 26.98 18.74
CA SER A 230 0.56 26.63 17.83
C SER A 230 0.50 27.39 16.50
N GLY A 231 -0.71 27.69 16.02
CA GLY A 231 -0.93 28.30 14.70
C GLY A 231 -0.91 27.29 13.55
N GLU A 232 -0.67 26.01 13.84
CA GLU A 232 -0.62 24.91 12.87
C GLU A 232 -1.97 24.19 12.78
N PHE A 233 -2.13 23.30 11.82
CA PHE A 233 -3.33 22.49 11.69
C PHE A 233 -3.53 21.61 12.94
N GLY A 234 -4.78 21.50 13.38
CA GLY A 234 -5.13 20.74 14.60
C GLY A 234 -4.96 21.52 15.91
N ALA A 235 -4.55 22.81 15.89
CA ALA A 235 -4.31 23.60 17.10
C ALA A 235 -5.51 23.57 18.08
N GLY A 236 -5.24 23.12 19.32
CA GLY A 236 -6.25 22.96 20.38
C GLY A 236 -7.03 21.64 20.33
N ALA A 237 -6.71 20.72 19.42
CA ALA A 237 -7.33 19.39 19.29
C ALA A 237 -6.58 18.32 20.12
N THR A 238 -6.35 18.57 21.40
CA THR A 238 -5.72 17.62 22.33
C THR A 238 -6.47 16.28 22.35
N LEU A 239 -5.78 15.16 22.17
CA LEU A 239 -6.36 13.82 22.20
C LEU A 239 -6.62 13.37 23.64
N GLY A 240 -7.89 13.11 23.96
CA GLY A 240 -8.31 12.52 25.23
C GLY A 240 -8.10 11.01 25.29
N PRO A 241 -8.53 10.36 26.40
CA PRO A 241 -8.42 8.91 26.56
C PRO A 241 -9.32 8.18 25.54
N SER A 242 -8.78 7.15 24.90
CA SER A 242 -9.38 6.42 23.77
C SER A 242 -9.78 7.36 22.61
N GLY A 243 -9.11 8.51 22.52
CA GLY A 243 -9.34 9.51 21.47
C GLY A 243 -8.68 9.10 20.17
N VAL A 244 -9.40 9.35 19.07
CA VAL A 244 -8.88 9.20 17.69
C VAL A 244 -8.96 10.55 17.01
N ASN A 245 -7.91 10.94 16.32
CA ASN A 245 -7.89 12.06 15.41
C ASN A 245 -7.34 11.59 14.05
N SER A 246 -8.08 11.82 12.98
CA SER A 246 -7.69 11.47 11.62
C SER A 246 -7.39 12.75 10.84
N GLU A 247 -6.17 12.85 10.33
CA GLU A 247 -5.63 14.06 9.73
C GLU A 247 -5.26 13.84 8.24
N PRO A 248 -5.65 14.75 7.34
CA PRO A 248 -5.40 14.62 5.90
C PRO A 248 -3.93 14.98 5.57
N LEU A 249 -2.98 14.22 6.09
CA LEU A 249 -1.55 14.56 6.02
C LEU A 249 -1.03 14.69 4.58
N ALA A 250 -1.50 13.86 3.64
CA ALA A 250 -1.09 13.97 2.25
C ALA A 250 -1.56 15.30 1.63
N SER A 251 -2.79 15.73 1.92
CA SER A 251 -3.31 17.03 1.48
C SER A 251 -2.61 18.20 2.16
N LEU A 252 -2.36 18.14 3.48
CA LEU A 252 -1.62 19.16 4.23
C LEU A 252 -0.19 19.32 3.71
N GLY A 253 0.46 18.22 3.33
CA GLY A 253 1.79 18.23 2.70
C GLY A 253 1.78 18.66 1.23
N SER A 254 0.62 18.92 0.62
CA SER A 254 0.47 19.20 -0.83
C SER A 254 1.09 18.09 -1.69
N LEU A 255 0.93 16.84 -1.27
CA LEU A 255 1.48 15.67 -1.94
C LEU A 255 0.51 15.15 -3.01
N GLY A 256 1.03 14.41 -3.99
CA GLY A 256 0.21 13.79 -5.04
C GLY A 256 -0.75 12.71 -4.52
N SER A 257 -1.69 12.30 -5.34
CA SER A 257 -2.72 11.30 -4.99
C SER A 257 -2.19 9.86 -4.88
N ASN A 258 -0.96 9.59 -5.32
CA ASN A 258 -0.30 8.29 -5.31
C ASN A 258 0.58 8.02 -4.07
N VAL A 259 0.39 8.78 -3.00
CA VAL A 259 1.11 8.55 -1.73
C VAL A 259 0.61 7.27 -1.09
N THR A 260 1.51 6.34 -0.80
CA THR A 260 1.22 5.08 -0.12
C THR A 260 1.59 5.12 1.36
N ALA A 261 2.62 5.90 1.72
CA ALA A 261 3.01 6.10 3.11
C ALA A 261 3.71 7.44 3.33
N MET A 262 3.56 7.98 4.53
CA MET A 262 4.16 9.23 4.98
C MET A 262 5.32 8.94 5.93
N VAL A 263 6.47 9.56 5.69
CA VAL A 263 7.62 9.52 6.60
C VAL A 263 7.54 10.75 7.50
N THR A 264 7.12 10.52 8.75
CA THR A 264 6.90 11.59 9.72
C THR A 264 7.65 11.33 11.02
N ASN A 265 8.13 12.37 11.66
CA ASN A 265 8.52 12.29 13.07
C ASN A 265 7.31 12.72 13.90
N VAL A 266 6.75 11.79 14.64
CA VAL A 266 5.62 12.05 15.52
C VAL A 266 6.13 12.29 16.92
N THR A 267 5.71 13.39 17.53
CA THR A 267 6.07 13.76 18.90
C THR A 267 4.81 13.88 19.75
N THR A 268 4.80 13.19 20.88
CA THR A 268 3.77 13.36 21.93
C THR A 268 4.31 14.25 23.02
N THR A 269 3.49 15.22 23.46
CA THR A 269 3.86 16.19 24.52
C THR A 269 2.65 16.51 25.40
N ASP A 270 2.87 17.23 26.49
CA ASP A 270 1.84 17.62 27.45
C ASP A 270 1.01 16.41 27.96
N THR A 271 1.68 15.28 28.10
CA THR A 271 1.10 13.99 28.48
C THR A 271 0.66 13.98 29.95
N THR A 272 -0.59 13.61 30.23
CA THR A 272 -1.15 13.66 31.60
C THR A 272 -1.11 12.32 32.34
N ALA A 273 -0.95 11.20 31.63
CA ALA A 273 -0.90 9.85 32.20
C ALA A 273 0.07 8.95 31.40
N PRO A 274 0.55 7.82 31.94
CA PRO A 274 1.19 6.80 31.14
C PRO A 274 0.23 6.29 30.05
N SER A 275 0.69 6.22 28.81
CA SER A 275 -0.12 5.81 27.65
C SER A 275 0.77 5.42 26.47
N PHE A 276 0.13 5.14 25.33
CA PHE A 276 0.76 4.96 24.03
C PHE A 276 -0.02 5.66 22.93
N LEU A 277 0.66 5.94 21.84
CA LEU A 277 0.05 6.40 20.59
C LEU A 277 0.19 5.32 19.53
N THR A 278 -0.87 5.12 18.76
CA THR A 278 -0.85 4.33 17.52
C THR A 278 -1.09 5.25 16.33
N VAL A 279 -0.27 5.11 15.30
CA VAL A 279 -0.36 5.84 14.02
C VAL A 279 -0.73 4.84 12.92
N TYR A 280 -1.86 5.05 12.25
CA TYR A 280 -2.40 4.03 11.33
C TYR A 280 -3.32 4.68 10.28
N PRO A 281 -3.61 3.99 9.13
CA PRO A 281 -4.45 4.58 8.08
C PRO A 281 -5.94 4.71 8.46
N GLY A 282 -6.44 4.00 9.49
CA GLY A 282 -7.87 3.88 9.79
C GLY A 282 -8.52 2.75 8.95
N PRO A 283 -9.86 2.50 9.03
CA PRO A 283 -10.70 2.86 10.20
C PRO A 283 -10.46 1.90 11.38
N SER A 284 -9.82 0.74 11.16
CA SER A 284 -9.63 -0.27 12.21
C SER A 284 -8.33 -0.04 12.98
N LEU A 285 -8.43 0.12 14.31
CA LEU A 285 -7.27 0.28 15.18
C LEU A 285 -6.45 -1.02 15.23
N PRO A 286 -5.18 -1.02 14.80
CA PRO A 286 -4.31 -2.19 14.89
C PRO A 286 -3.84 -2.42 16.34
N ASN A 287 -3.45 -3.67 16.66
CA ASN A 287 -2.83 -3.98 17.94
C ASN A 287 -1.31 -3.70 17.89
N ALA A 288 -0.96 -2.44 17.75
CA ALA A 288 0.42 -1.94 17.68
C ALA A 288 0.53 -0.60 18.41
N SER A 289 1.73 -0.19 18.80
CA SER A 289 1.98 1.12 19.36
C SER A 289 3.24 1.73 18.77
N ASP A 290 3.20 2.99 18.38
CA ASP A 290 4.32 3.71 17.78
C ASP A 290 5.15 4.47 18.82
N LEU A 291 4.49 5.06 19.79
CA LEU A 291 5.11 5.79 20.89
C LEU A 291 4.55 5.29 22.23
N ASN A 292 5.42 5.21 23.26
CA ASN A 292 5.02 4.84 24.62
C ASN A 292 5.66 5.84 25.60
N TRP A 293 4.90 6.29 26.61
CA TRP A 293 5.38 7.29 27.56
C TRP A 293 4.84 7.10 28.97
N THR A 294 5.51 7.71 29.93
CA THR A 294 4.97 8.01 31.27
C THR A 294 4.48 9.45 31.32
N GLY A 295 3.50 9.75 32.17
CA GLY A 295 2.95 11.10 32.26
C GLY A 295 4.01 12.19 32.47
N GLY A 296 3.81 13.35 31.81
CA GLY A 296 4.71 14.49 31.83
C GLY A 296 5.95 14.35 30.94
N ARG A 297 5.98 13.37 30.04
CA ARG A 297 7.10 13.16 29.09
C ARG A 297 6.77 13.61 27.68
N THR A 298 7.74 14.23 27.05
CA THR A 298 7.75 14.43 25.59
C THR A 298 8.57 13.30 24.96
N VAL A 299 7.98 12.59 24.00
CA VAL A 299 8.59 11.45 23.31
C VAL A 299 8.40 11.62 21.82
N ALA A 300 9.48 11.40 21.05
CA ALA A 300 9.44 11.40 19.59
C ALA A 300 9.79 10.01 19.05
N ASN A 301 9.19 9.61 17.96
CA ASN A 301 9.57 8.44 17.17
C ASN A 301 9.32 8.73 15.69
N LEU A 302 10.20 8.25 14.81
CA LEU A 302 9.91 8.23 13.39
C LEU A 302 8.77 7.25 13.14
N THR A 303 7.83 7.62 12.28
CA THR A 303 6.81 6.72 11.76
C THR A 303 6.84 6.72 10.23
N ILE A 304 6.61 5.56 9.63
CA ILE A 304 6.30 5.46 8.20
C ILE A 304 4.89 4.90 8.15
N ALA A 305 3.93 5.82 8.18
CA ALA A 305 2.53 5.49 8.31
C ALA A 305 1.88 5.36 6.94
N THR A 306 1.27 4.21 6.68
CA THR A 306 0.36 4.01 5.55
C THR A 306 -0.74 5.07 5.60
N VAL A 307 -1.12 5.62 4.46
CA VAL A 307 -2.28 6.51 4.34
C VAL A 307 -3.51 5.71 3.91
N ASP A 308 -4.70 6.22 4.26
CA ASP A 308 -5.95 5.69 3.70
C ASP A 308 -6.14 6.18 2.25
N SER A 309 -7.19 5.71 1.57
CA SER A 309 -7.53 6.09 0.19
C SER A 309 -7.77 7.60 -0.02
N GLN A 310 -7.91 8.37 1.05
CA GLN A 310 -8.07 9.84 1.04
C GLN A 310 -6.80 10.57 1.46
N GLY A 311 -5.71 9.86 1.70
CA GLY A 311 -4.44 10.43 2.17
C GLY A 311 -4.43 10.81 3.65
N ASN A 312 -5.34 10.24 4.46
CA ASN A 312 -5.38 10.51 5.90
C ASN A 312 -4.47 9.54 6.66
N VAL A 313 -4.04 10.02 7.83
CA VAL A 313 -3.38 9.22 8.87
C VAL A 313 -4.12 9.45 10.19
N SER A 314 -4.40 8.40 10.93
CA SER A 314 -5.10 8.43 12.20
C SER A 314 -4.14 8.29 13.37
N PHE A 315 -4.39 9.04 14.44
CA PHE A 315 -3.67 9.01 15.72
C PHE A 315 -4.61 8.54 16.81
N PHE A 316 -4.30 7.47 17.49
CA PHE A 316 -5.07 6.95 18.64
C PHE A 316 -4.26 7.09 19.92
N ASN A 317 -4.86 7.68 20.98
CA ASN A 317 -4.31 7.75 22.34
C ASN A 317 -5.13 6.85 23.28
N ASP A 318 -4.46 5.94 24.00
CA ASP A 318 -5.13 4.99 24.90
C ASP A 318 -5.66 5.65 26.18
N ALA A 319 -4.81 6.39 26.90
CA ALA A 319 -5.15 6.91 28.21
C ALA A 319 -4.65 8.35 28.45
N GLY A 320 -5.33 9.05 29.37
CA GLY A 320 -5.01 10.45 29.67
C GLY A 320 -5.20 11.38 28.48
N SER A 321 -4.56 12.55 28.53
CA SER A 321 -4.56 13.52 27.45
C SER A 321 -3.15 13.71 26.91
N VAL A 322 -3.04 13.99 25.60
CA VAL A 322 -1.77 14.19 24.92
C VAL A 322 -1.94 15.19 23.77
N ASP A 323 -0.96 16.05 23.58
CA ASP A 323 -0.82 16.79 22.34
C ASP A 323 0.13 16.08 21.38
N VAL A 324 -0.22 16.11 20.09
CA VAL A 324 0.50 15.44 19.00
C VAL A 324 1.07 16.47 18.05
N ILE A 325 2.33 16.26 17.68
CA ILE A 325 3.02 17.02 16.65
C ILE A 325 3.46 16.03 15.57
N ALA A 326 3.18 16.33 14.31
CA ALA A 326 3.64 15.53 13.18
C ALA A 326 4.44 16.41 12.20
N ASP A 327 5.71 16.09 12.06
CA ASP A 327 6.65 16.74 11.15
C ASP A 327 6.97 15.77 9.99
N ILE A 328 6.76 16.17 8.73
CA ILE A 328 7.03 15.33 7.56
C ILE A 328 8.47 15.53 7.06
N PHE A 329 9.08 14.44 6.61
CA PHE A 329 10.44 14.39 6.03
C PHE A 329 10.47 13.84 4.60
N GLY A 330 9.40 13.20 4.18
CA GLY A 330 9.25 12.60 2.88
C GLY A 330 8.01 11.69 2.82
N TYR A 331 7.85 11.05 1.71
CA TYR A 331 6.76 10.10 1.50
C TYR A 331 7.19 9.01 0.54
N PHE A 332 6.49 7.91 0.59
CA PHE A 332 6.55 6.88 -0.44
C PHE A 332 5.36 7.07 -1.37
N SER A 333 5.62 7.03 -2.66
CA SER A 333 4.60 7.01 -3.70
C SER A 333 4.79 5.76 -4.53
N SER A 334 3.71 5.10 -4.90
CA SER A 334 3.80 3.92 -5.75
C SER A 334 4.54 4.27 -7.04
N THR A 335 5.54 3.46 -7.38
CA THR A 335 6.23 3.52 -8.68
C THR A 335 5.58 2.64 -9.74
N ALA A 336 4.67 1.74 -9.33
CA ALA A 336 3.66 1.48 -10.33
C ALA A 336 3.33 2.88 -10.77
N THR A 337 3.78 3.25 -11.93
CA THR A 337 3.22 4.36 -12.61
C THR A 337 1.70 4.17 -12.55
N LEU A 338 1.14 4.57 -11.40
CA LEU A 338 0.18 5.61 -11.57
C LEU A 338 1.00 6.66 -12.28
N ASN A 339 1.11 6.53 -13.59
CA ASN A 339 1.57 7.61 -14.43
C ASN A 339 0.92 8.85 -13.91
N ASP A 340 1.34 10.02 -14.30
CA ASP A 340 0.44 11.16 -14.34
C ASP A 340 -0.93 10.80 -14.98
N ASN A 341 -1.11 9.56 -15.38
CA ASN A 341 -2.24 8.71 -15.72
C ASN A 341 -2.39 7.61 -14.69
N GLY A 342 -2.60 7.96 -13.41
CA GLY A 342 -3.06 6.99 -12.41
C GLY A 342 -4.31 6.29 -12.90
N TYR A 343 -4.65 5.11 -12.36
CA TYR A 343 -5.91 4.43 -12.65
C TYR A 343 -6.99 5.47 -12.87
N GLU A 344 -7.56 5.53 -14.03
CA GLU A 344 -8.78 6.28 -14.17
C GLU A 344 -9.80 5.60 -13.28
N THR A 345 -10.36 6.36 -12.36
CA THR A 345 -11.33 5.82 -11.43
C THR A 345 -12.61 5.59 -12.21
N SER A 346 -12.94 4.34 -12.44
CA SER A 346 -14.21 3.95 -13.03
C SER A 346 -15.20 3.51 -11.95
N TYR A 347 -16.49 3.83 -12.13
CA TYR A 347 -17.54 3.39 -11.22
C TYR A 347 -18.03 1.97 -11.49
N ASN A 348 -17.61 1.37 -12.62
CA ASN A 348 -18.04 0.05 -13.04
C ASN A 348 -16.96 -0.79 -13.74
N TRP A 349 -15.81 -0.23 -14.16
CA TRP A 349 -14.77 -0.93 -14.92
C TRP A 349 -13.47 -1.10 -14.14
N SER A 350 -12.84 -2.26 -14.31
CA SER A 350 -11.48 -2.57 -13.88
C SER A 350 -10.76 -3.34 -14.97
N GLY A 351 -9.59 -2.88 -15.41
CA GLY A 351 -8.84 -3.50 -16.50
C GLY A 351 -8.02 -2.50 -17.29
N TYR A 352 -7.92 -2.73 -18.58
CA TYR A 352 -7.17 -1.87 -19.51
C TYR A 352 -8.03 -1.39 -20.65
N GLU A 353 -7.77 -0.18 -21.06
CA GLU A 353 -8.15 0.35 -22.35
C GLU A 353 -6.91 0.81 -23.13
N GLU A 354 -6.95 0.76 -24.41
CA GLU A 354 -5.89 1.18 -25.32
C GLU A 354 -6.45 2.14 -26.35
N ASP A 355 -5.86 3.32 -26.46
CA ASP A 355 -6.27 4.36 -27.40
C ASP A 355 -5.05 5.04 -28.07
N ASN A 356 -5.27 5.90 -29.04
CA ASN A 356 -4.21 6.63 -29.73
C ASN A 356 -4.01 8.06 -29.24
N GLY A 357 -4.60 8.46 -28.11
CA GLY A 357 -4.51 9.80 -27.51
C GLY A 357 -5.08 10.94 -28.34
N THR A 358 -5.55 10.65 -29.56
CA THR A 358 -6.06 11.65 -30.51
C THR A 358 -7.53 11.49 -30.84
N GLY A 359 -8.16 10.37 -30.45
CA GLY A 359 -9.53 10.01 -30.81
C GLY A 359 -9.71 9.80 -32.33
N THR A 360 -8.65 9.43 -33.05
CA THR A 360 -8.72 9.10 -34.48
C THR A 360 -9.17 7.67 -34.66
N ALA A 361 -10.20 7.45 -35.44
CA ALA A 361 -10.76 6.12 -35.67
C ALA A 361 -9.84 5.27 -36.55
N ASP A 362 -9.21 4.23 -35.97
CA ASP A 362 -8.37 3.29 -36.73
C ASP A 362 -8.31 1.87 -36.12
N ASP A 363 -9.00 1.61 -35.03
CA ASP A 363 -9.09 0.25 -34.45
C ASP A 363 -9.98 -0.63 -35.31
N THR A 364 -9.42 -1.72 -35.78
CA THR A 364 -10.10 -2.64 -36.69
C THR A 364 -10.24 -4.05 -36.17
N SER A 365 -9.59 -4.38 -35.07
CA SER A 365 -9.77 -5.65 -34.36
C SER A 365 -9.23 -5.56 -32.93
N VAL A 366 -9.90 -6.24 -32.01
CA VAL A 366 -9.43 -6.51 -30.64
C VAL A 366 -9.57 -7.99 -30.33
N THR A 367 -8.61 -8.54 -29.61
CA THR A 367 -8.67 -9.92 -29.09
C THR A 367 -8.21 -9.96 -27.63
N GLY A 368 -8.87 -10.76 -26.82
CA GLY A 368 -8.46 -11.09 -25.47
C GLY A 368 -8.90 -12.50 -25.07
N THR A 369 -8.09 -13.15 -24.26
CA THR A 369 -8.39 -14.46 -23.67
C THR A 369 -8.34 -14.32 -22.16
N PHE A 370 -9.33 -14.84 -21.44
CA PHE A 370 -9.36 -14.83 -19.99
C PHE A 370 -9.81 -16.18 -19.42
N ALA A 371 -9.50 -16.42 -18.15
CA ALA A 371 -10.01 -17.57 -17.43
C ALA A 371 -11.26 -17.14 -16.67
N ILE A 372 -12.41 -17.78 -16.91
CA ILE A 372 -13.66 -17.49 -16.22
C ILE A 372 -13.42 -17.64 -14.71
N PRO A 373 -13.57 -16.60 -13.88
CA PRO A 373 -13.32 -16.68 -12.46
C PRO A 373 -14.38 -17.52 -11.74
N SER A 374 -14.17 -17.78 -10.47
CA SER A 374 -15.21 -18.33 -9.59
C SER A 374 -15.65 -17.24 -8.64
N LEU A 375 -16.95 -17.07 -8.45
CA LEU A 375 -17.47 -16.21 -7.39
C LEU A 375 -17.32 -16.89 -6.02
N TYR A 376 -17.15 -16.09 -4.97
CA TYR A 376 -17.06 -16.62 -3.61
C TYR A 376 -18.45 -16.83 -3.00
N GLU A 377 -18.56 -17.87 -2.16
CA GLU A 377 -19.81 -18.15 -1.43
C GLU A 377 -20.11 -17.02 -0.43
N GLY A 378 -21.36 -16.56 -0.41
CA GLY A 378 -21.82 -15.55 0.55
C GLY A 378 -22.18 -14.20 -0.07
N ASP A 379 -21.91 -14.00 -1.34
CA ASP A 379 -22.37 -12.82 -2.07
C ASP A 379 -23.88 -12.72 -2.12
N SER A 380 -24.38 -11.51 -2.23
CA SER A 380 -25.80 -11.24 -2.38
C SER A 380 -26.26 -11.55 -3.81
N THR A 381 -27.50 -12.00 -3.98
CA THR A 381 -28.11 -12.15 -5.31
C THR A 381 -28.27 -10.83 -6.08
N SER A 382 -27.93 -9.70 -5.46
CA SER A 382 -27.85 -8.38 -6.11
C SER A 382 -26.46 -8.06 -6.67
N ASP A 383 -25.43 -8.81 -6.26
CA ASP A 383 -24.06 -8.60 -6.68
C ASP A 383 -23.88 -9.29 -8.05
N ALA A 384 -23.04 -8.72 -8.89
CA ALA A 384 -22.79 -9.26 -10.22
C ALA A 384 -21.41 -8.85 -10.71
N MET A 385 -20.86 -9.62 -11.64
CA MET A 385 -19.67 -9.24 -12.39
C MET A 385 -19.80 -9.62 -13.87
N SER A 386 -19.00 -8.98 -14.69
CA SER A 386 -18.84 -9.36 -16.09
C SER A 386 -17.39 -9.20 -16.51
N GLU A 387 -16.89 -10.10 -17.37
CA GLU A 387 -15.61 -9.98 -18.06
C GLU A 387 -15.85 -9.89 -19.55
N TRP A 388 -15.22 -8.92 -20.19
CA TRP A 388 -15.46 -8.72 -21.61
C TRP A 388 -14.28 -8.07 -22.34
N VAL A 389 -14.34 -8.16 -23.67
CA VAL A 389 -13.46 -7.48 -24.62
C VAL A 389 -14.30 -6.63 -25.55
N GLY A 390 -13.85 -5.40 -25.85
CA GLY A 390 -14.65 -4.44 -26.61
C GLY A 390 -13.85 -3.54 -27.53
N ILE A 391 -14.58 -2.84 -28.41
CA ILE A 391 -14.13 -1.69 -29.19
C ILE A 391 -15.04 -0.52 -28.85
N ASP A 392 -14.45 0.64 -28.56
CA ASP A 392 -15.11 1.86 -28.09
C ASP A 392 -15.72 1.73 -26.67
N GLY A 393 -16.33 2.79 -26.17
CA GLY A 393 -16.87 2.89 -24.80
C GLY A 393 -16.06 3.82 -23.93
N PHE A 394 -14.77 3.92 -24.18
CA PHE A 394 -13.93 4.95 -23.63
C PHE A 394 -13.99 6.21 -24.55
N LEU A 395 -14.11 7.37 -23.97
CA LEU A 395 -14.22 8.69 -24.65
C LEU A 395 -15.41 8.88 -25.60
N ASN A 396 -16.21 7.86 -25.89
CA ASN A 396 -17.41 7.99 -26.73
C ASN A 396 -18.55 7.10 -26.24
N GLY A 397 -19.74 7.26 -26.77
CA GLY A 397 -20.94 6.53 -26.33
C GLY A 397 -21.29 5.31 -27.17
N ASN A 398 -20.44 4.93 -28.15
CA ASN A 398 -20.58 3.67 -28.87
C ASN A 398 -19.77 2.59 -28.11
N LEU A 399 -20.20 1.34 -28.23
CA LEU A 399 -19.45 0.19 -27.71
C LEU A 399 -19.96 -1.06 -28.40
N ILE A 400 -19.05 -1.87 -28.93
CA ILE A 400 -19.30 -3.26 -29.34
C ILE A 400 -18.47 -4.17 -28.45
N GLN A 401 -19.10 -5.06 -27.71
CA GLN A 401 -18.47 -5.87 -26.69
C GLN A 401 -19.03 -7.29 -26.62
N ALA A 402 -18.24 -8.22 -26.07
CA ALA A 402 -18.67 -9.58 -25.81
C ALA A 402 -17.88 -10.19 -24.65
N GLY A 403 -18.50 -11.08 -23.89
CA GLY A 403 -17.87 -11.67 -22.74
C GLY A 403 -18.76 -12.61 -21.95
N ILE A 404 -18.46 -12.71 -20.67
CA ILE A 404 -19.15 -13.56 -19.69
C ILE A 404 -19.78 -12.67 -18.62
N PHE A 405 -20.96 -13.04 -18.17
CA PHE A 405 -21.66 -12.45 -17.03
C PHE A 405 -21.85 -13.51 -15.95
N GLU A 406 -21.59 -13.14 -14.71
CA GLU A 406 -21.77 -13.98 -13.55
C GLU A 406 -22.59 -13.28 -12.47
N GLN A 407 -23.53 -14.02 -11.88
CA GLN A 407 -24.36 -13.53 -10.78
C GLN A 407 -24.70 -14.65 -9.79
N PRO A 408 -24.65 -14.42 -8.47
CA PRO A 408 -25.17 -15.37 -7.49
C PRO A 408 -26.67 -15.58 -7.67
N ILE A 409 -27.10 -16.84 -7.79
CA ILE A 409 -28.50 -17.24 -7.79
C ILE A 409 -28.98 -17.47 -6.35
N ASP A 410 -28.14 -18.09 -5.55
CA ASP A 410 -28.28 -18.27 -4.11
C ASP A 410 -26.88 -18.30 -3.45
N SER A 411 -26.79 -18.59 -2.16
CA SER A 411 -25.51 -18.57 -1.41
C SER A 411 -24.47 -19.59 -1.88
N THR A 412 -24.79 -20.48 -2.81
CA THR A 412 -23.92 -21.57 -3.26
C THR A 412 -24.00 -21.85 -4.77
N THR A 413 -24.92 -21.20 -5.48
CA THR A 413 -25.17 -21.41 -6.91
C THR A 413 -25.01 -20.10 -7.67
N PHE A 414 -24.28 -20.13 -8.76
CA PHE A 414 -24.02 -18.97 -9.61
C PHE A 414 -24.60 -19.20 -11.00
N GLY A 415 -25.17 -18.14 -11.59
CA GLY A 415 -25.54 -18.09 -12.99
C GLY A 415 -24.36 -17.62 -13.81
N LEU A 416 -24.10 -18.28 -14.92
CA LEU A 416 -23.03 -17.95 -15.86
C LEU A 416 -23.64 -17.83 -17.25
N GLU A 417 -23.43 -16.66 -17.89
CA GLU A 417 -23.99 -16.35 -19.20
C GLU A 417 -22.89 -15.84 -20.16
N ALA A 418 -22.80 -16.38 -21.35
CA ALA A 418 -22.03 -15.80 -22.46
C ALA A 418 -22.92 -14.85 -23.26
N TRP A 419 -22.43 -13.64 -23.52
CA TRP A 419 -23.22 -12.57 -24.11
C TRP A 419 -22.41 -11.68 -25.08
N TRP A 420 -23.11 -10.96 -25.93
CA TRP A 420 -22.57 -9.84 -26.71
C TRP A 420 -23.55 -8.67 -26.73
N GLU A 421 -23.03 -7.47 -26.92
CA GLU A 421 -23.84 -6.24 -26.94
C GLU A 421 -23.27 -5.19 -27.90
N ILE A 422 -24.15 -4.37 -28.46
CA ILE A 422 -23.81 -3.13 -29.16
C ILE A 422 -24.69 -2.02 -28.58
N LEU A 423 -24.06 -1.09 -27.88
CA LEU A 423 -24.78 0.04 -27.29
C LEU A 423 -25.34 0.98 -28.37
N PRO A 424 -26.57 1.56 -28.18
CA PRO A 424 -27.40 1.46 -26.97
C PRO A 424 -28.40 0.28 -26.99
N GLY A 425 -28.11 -0.79 -27.69
CA GLY A 425 -28.91 -2.01 -27.67
C GLY A 425 -28.85 -2.72 -26.33
N SER A 426 -29.54 -3.84 -26.20
CA SER A 426 -29.45 -4.71 -25.03
C SER A 426 -28.54 -5.89 -25.32
N ALA A 427 -27.91 -6.41 -24.28
CA ALA A 427 -27.11 -7.64 -24.33
C ALA A 427 -27.94 -8.82 -24.88
N VAL A 428 -27.31 -9.67 -25.64
CA VAL A 428 -27.87 -10.88 -26.24
C VAL A 428 -27.18 -12.09 -25.63
N ASP A 429 -27.92 -12.85 -24.80
CA ASP A 429 -27.47 -14.12 -24.23
C ASP A 429 -27.37 -15.21 -25.32
N VAL A 430 -26.21 -15.87 -25.36
CA VAL A 430 -25.92 -16.97 -26.30
C VAL A 430 -25.52 -18.28 -25.60
N THR A 431 -25.59 -18.32 -24.27
CA THR A 431 -25.13 -19.43 -23.43
C THR A 431 -25.79 -20.77 -23.79
N MET A 432 -27.10 -20.84 -23.67
CA MET A 432 -27.84 -22.11 -23.84
C MET A 432 -27.74 -22.71 -25.25
N SER A 433 -27.52 -21.86 -26.25
CA SER A 433 -27.44 -22.30 -27.64
C SER A 433 -26.02 -22.66 -28.10
N ASN A 434 -25.01 -22.08 -27.51
CA ASN A 434 -23.64 -22.14 -28.01
C ASN A 434 -22.63 -22.62 -26.96
N PHE A 435 -22.84 -22.32 -25.67
CA PHE A 435 -21.94 -22.65 -24.56
C PHE A 435 -22.64 -23.43 -23.42
N PRO A 436 -23.32 -24.55 -23.70
CA PRO A 436 -24.09 -25.27 -22.68
C PRO A 436 -23.24 -25.98 -21.62
N ASN A 437 -21.91 -26.11 -21.82
CA ASN A 437 -21.01 -26.81 -20.91
C ASN A 437 -20.01 -25.86 -20.22
N MET A 438 -20.12 -24.55 -20.43
CA MET A 438 -19.26 -23.53 -19.85
C MET A 438 -19.31 -23.55 -18.32
N ILE A 439 -18.14 -23.51 -17.67
CA ILE A 439 -17.99 -23.51 -16.20
C ILE A 439 -16.86 -22.55 -15.76
N PRO A 440 -16.88 -22.06 -14.50
CA PRO A 440 -15.73 -21.35 -13.95
C PRO A 440 -14.43 -22.15 -14.07
N GLY A 441 -13.35 -21.47 -14.43
CA GLY A 441 -12.05 -22.05 -14.73
C GLY A 441 -11.82 -22.37 -16.22
N ASP A 442 -12.86 -22.32 -17.06
CA ASP A 442 -12.68 -22.47 -18.51
C ASP A 442 -11.95 -21.27 -19.10
N THR A 443 -11.20 -21.51 -20.17
CA THR A 443 -10.50 -20.48 -20.93
C THR A 443 -11.38 -19.98 -22.06
N PHE A 444 -11.72 -18.69 -22.00
CA PHE A 444 -12.62 -18.05 -22.93
C PHE A 444 -11.87 -16.99 -23.78
N THR A 445 -12.09 -17.01 -25.09
CA THR A 445 -11.48 -16.05 -26.02
C THR A 445 -12.56 -15.27 -26.74
N VAL A 446 -12.40 -13.95 -26.80
CA VAL A 446 -13.24 -13.03 -27.57
C VAL A 446 -12.39 -12.35 -28.63
N THR A 447 -12.89 -12.30 -29.86
CA THR A 447 -12.29 -11.53 -30.96
C THR A 447 -13.39 -10.72 -31.65
N ILE A 448 -13.17 -9.42 -31.77
CA ILE A 448 -14.08 -8.51 -32.48
C ILE A 448 -13.30 -7.91 -33.64
N THR A 449 -13.79 -8.08 -34.86
CA THR A 449 -13.06 -7.69 -36.07
C THR A 449 -13.95 -6.98 -37.07
N LYS A 450 -13.47 -5.90 -37.64
CA LYS A 450 -14.15 -5.14 -38.73
C LYS A 450 -14.19 -5.95 -40.00
N ALA A 451 -15.38 -6.38 -40.40
CA ALA A 451 -15.59 -7.15 -41.63
C ALA A 451 -15.76 -6.25 -42.87
N THR A 452 -16.42 -5.12 -42.71
CA THR A 452 -16.60 -4.07 -43.78
C THR A 452 -16.57 -2.69 -43.13
N SER A 453 -16.78 -1.64 -43.90
CA SER A 453 -16.89 -0.27 -43.36
C SER A 453 -18.05 -0.05 -42.39
N THR A 454 -19.01 -0.97 -42.31
CA THR A 454 -20.22 -0.85 -41.47
C THR A 454 -20.61 -2.13 -40.74
N THR A 455 -19.85 -3.20 -40.87
CA THR A 455 -20.16 -4.47 -40.20
C THR A 455 -18.93 -5.04 -39.48
N TRP A 456 -19.17 -5.63 -38.32
CA TRP A 456 -18.18 -6.23 -37.48
C TRP A 456 -18.57 -7.68 -37.14
N THR A 457 -17.59 -8.56 -37.04
CA THR A 457 -17.76 -9.93 -36.59
C THR A 457 -17.35 -10.04 -35.16
N ILE A 458 -18.17 -10.67 -34.33
CA ILE A 458 -17.91 -11.05 -32.97
C ILE A 458 -17.74 -12.56 -32.96
N ASP A 459 -16.55 -13.02 -32.61
CA ASP A 459 -16.20 -14.44 -32.42
C ASP A 459 -15.94 -14.69 -30.94
N MET A 460 -16.54 -15.74 -30.38
CA MET A 460 -16.41 -16.16 -28.99
C MET A 460 -16.12 -17.66 -28.96
N ASP A 461 -15.08 -18.06 -28.23
CA ASP A 461 -14.60 -19.43 -28.16
C ASP A 461 -14.37 -19.84 -26.70
N ASP A 462 -15.12 -20.82 -26.19
CA ASP A 462 -14.73 -21.58 -25.02
C ASP A 462 -13.71 -22.66 -25.45
N VAL A 463 -12.44 -22.33 -25.26
CA VAL A 463 -11.31 -23.17 -25.67
C VAL A 463 -11.28 -24.48 -24.87
N SER A 464 -11.70 -24.44 -23.60
CA SER A 464 -11.72 -25.59 -22.70
C SER A 464 -12.76 -26.61 -23.10
N GLN A 465 -13.95 -26.17 -23.51
CA GLN A 465 -15.06 -27.03 -23.91
C GLN A 465 -15.13 -27.23 -25.43
N THR A 466 -14.31 -26.52 -26.22
CA THR A 466 -14.35 -26.52 -27.70
C THR A 466 -15.71 -26.05 -28.27
N GLU A 467 -16.35 -25.12 -27.59
CA GLU A 467 -17.61 -24.51 -28.00
C GLU A 467 -17.35 -23.13 -28.61
N THR A 468 -18.07 -22.78 -29.68
CA THR A 468 -17.83 -21.55 -30.43
C THR A 468 -19.11 -20.84 -30.83
N PHE A 469 -19.03 -19.51 -30.94
CA PHE A 469 -20.07 -18.67 -31.46
C PHE A 469 -19.49 -17.62 -32.39
N SER A 470 -20.19 -17.28 -33.47
CA SER A 470 -19.83 -16.19 -34.38
C SER A 470 -21.08 -15.48 -34.89
N THR A 471 -21.02 -14.15 -34.90
CA THR A 471 -22.08 -13.32 -35.49
C THR A 471 -21.48 -12.09 -36.17
N THR A 472 -22.18 -11.57 -37.21
CA THR A 472 -21.79 -10.32 -37.89
C THR A 472 -22.90 -9.30 -37.70
N GLN A 473 -22.55 -8.13 -37.19
CA GLN A 473 -23.46 -7.07 -36.79
C GLN A 473 -23.10 -5.75 -37.46
N THR A 474 -24.08 -4.84 -37.56
CA THR A 474 -23.83 -3.46 -38.03
C THR A 474 -23.33 -2.62 -36.89
N TYR A 475 -22.15 -1.98 -37.06
CA TYR A 475 -21.52 -1.08 -36.12
C TYR A 475 -20.64 -0.08 -36.88
N PRO A 476 -20.50 1.18 -36.48
CA PRO A 476 -21.16 1.81 -35.32
C PRO A 476 -22.60 2.21 -35.61
N PRO A 477 -23.43 2.37 -34.56
CA PRO A 477 -24.80 2.84 -34.77
C PRO A 477 -24.88 4.31 -35.17
N SER A 478 -23.97 5.16 -34.69
CA SER A 478 -23.85 6.59 -35.02
C SER A 478 -22.59 7.25 -34.42
N GLY A 479 -22.09 8.31 -35.04
CA GLY A 479 -20.99 9.13 -34.49
C GLY A 479 -19.59 8.65 -34.84
N THR A 480 -18.60 9.14 -34.09
CA THR A 480 -17.21 8.65 -34.15
C THR A 480 -17.10 7.35 -33.36
N SER A 481 -16.31 6.44 -33.85
CA SER A 481 -16.07 5.11 -33.30
C SER A 481 -14.71 4.60 -33.72
N GLU A 482 -14.34 3.41 -33.22
CA GLU A 482 -13.07 2.77 -33.56
C GLU A 482 -11.88 3.54 -32.96
N THR A 483 -12.06 4.08 -31.75
CA THR A 483 -11.09 5.00 -31.11
C THR A 483 -10.40 4.39 -29.89
N SER A 484 -10.87 3.24 -29.40
CA SER A 484 -10.29 2.52 -28.28
C SER A 484 -10.60 1.03 -28.33
N ALA A 485 -9.81 0.23 -27.63
CA ALA A 485 -9.99 -1.19 -27.43
C ALA A 485 -9.86 -1.52 -25.94
N GLU A 486 -10.73 -2.41 -25.41
CA GLU A 486 -10.86 -2.63 -23.98
C GLU A 486 -10.83 -4.11 -23.59
N TRP A 487 -10.26 -4.38 -22.39
CA TRP A 487 -10.26 -5.67 -21.69
C TRP A 487 -10.64 -5.42 -20.23
N ILE A 488 -11.87 -5.73 -19.86
CA ILE A 488 -12.51 -5.20 -18.66
C ILE A 488 -13.15 -6.29 -17.81
N VAL A 489 -13.01 -6.15 -16.48
CA VAL A 489 -13.91 -6.68 -15.47
C VAL A 489 -14.86 -5.56 -15.06
N GLU A 490 -16.15 -5.81 -15.10
CA GLU A 490 -17.18 -4.80 -14.88
C GLU A 490 -18.15 -5.18 -13.75
N ALA A 491 -18.59 -4.17 -13.00
CA ALA A 491 -19.81 -4.19 -12.21
C ALA A 491 -20.98 -3.78 -13.12
N PRO A 492 -21.73 -4.73 -13.71
CA PRO A 492 -22.71 -4.42 -14.75
C PRO A 492 -23.98 -3.78 -14.20
N ILE A 493 -24.74 -3.11 -15.06
CA ILE A 493 -26.09 -2.65 -14.73
C ILE A 493 -27.06 -3.81 -14.94
N THR A 494 -27.63 -4.31 -13.86
CA THR A 494 -28.62 -5.40 -13.88
C THR A 494 -30.06 -4.90 -13.82
N SER A 495 -31.01 -5.76 -14.13
CA SER A 495 -32.44 -5.43 -14.02
C SER A 495 -32.89 -5.10 -12.58
N THR A 496 -32.12 -5.51 -11.58
CA THR A 496 -32.38 -5.30 -10.15
C THR A 496 -31.63 -4.12 -9.55
N SER A 497 -30.61 -3.61 -10.23
CA SER A 497 -29.74 -2.53 -9.72
C SER A 497 -30.33 -1.12 -9.84
N GLY A 498 -31.52 -0.98 -10.45
CA GLY A 498 -32.20 0.32 -10.55
C GLY A 498 -31.52 1.33 -11.47
N GLY A 499 -30.75 0.87 -12.44
CA GLY A 499 -30.05 1.71 -13.41
C GLY A 499 -28.71 2.27 -12.92
N GLN A 500 -28.22 1.75 -11.81
CA GLN A 500 -26.84 1.97 -11.31
C GLN A 500 -26.05 0.68 -11.49
N PRO A 501 -24.70 0.73 -11.53
CA PRO A 501 -23.91 -0.50 -11.44
C PRO A 501 -24.31 -1.35 -10.24
N ALA A 502 -24.41 -2.67 -10.42
CA ALA A 502 -24.61 -3.58 -9.31
C ALA A 502 -23.40 -3.52 -8.34
N PRO A 503 -23.54 -3.88 -7.06
CA PRO A 503 -22.37 -4.17 -6.26
C PRO A 503 -21.57 -5.27 -6.97
N LEU A 504 -20.25 -5.11 -7.04
CA LEU A 504 -19.38 -6.08 -7.69
C LEU A 504 -19.33 -7.36 -6.84
N ALA A 505 -19.61 -8.51 -7.46
CA ALA A 505 -19.46 -9.80 -6.79
C ALA A 505 -17.97 -10.07 -6.47
N ASP A 506 -17.69 -10.72 -5.34
CA ASP A 506 -16.34 -11.14 -4.95
C ASP A 506 -15.91 -12.34 -5.80
N TYR A 507 -14.78 -12.25 -6.50
CA TYR A 507 -14.33 -13.25 -7.46
C TYR A 507 -12.84 -13.63 -7.28
N THR A 508 -12.48 -14.84 -7.72
CA THR A 508 -11.08 -15.26 -7.79
C THR A 508 -10.34 -14.43 -8.83
N PRO A 509 -9.07 -14.04 -8.60
CA PRO A 509 -8.31 -13.29 -9.59
C PRO A 509 -8.38 -13.93 -10.98
N THR A 510 -8.62 -13.12 -11.99
CA THR A 510 -8.64 -13.53 -13.40
C THR A 510 -7.44 -12.98 -14.14
N THR A 511 -7.04 -13.65 -15.22
CA THR A 511 -5.89 -13.27 -16.06
C THR A 511 -6.35 -13.05 -17.48
N PHE A 512 -6.15 -11.84 -17.98
CA PHE A 512 -6.27 -11.55 -19.40
C PHE A 512 -4.95 -11.86 -20.11
N THR A 513 -5.01 -12.60 -21.22
CA THR A 513 -3.86 -13.01 -22.05
C THR A 513 -4.18 -12.85 -23.53
N ASN A 514 -3.18 -13.03 -24.40
CA ASN A 514 -3.34 -12.90 -25.86
C ASN A 514 -3.98 -11.57 -26.27
N LEU A 515 -3.65 -10.51 -25.53
CA LEU A 515 -4.16 -9.17 -25.84
C LEU A 515 -3.59 -8.72 -27.18
N SER A 516 -4.45 -8.27 -28.07
CA SER A 516 -4.01 -7.66 -29.32
C SER A 516 -5.04 -6.71 -29.87
N VAL A 517 -4.56 -5.60 -30.39
CA VAL A 517 -5.32 -4.60 -31.16
C VAL A 517 -4.72 -4.49 -32.55
N VAL A 518 -5.55 -4.22 -33.55
CA VAL A 518 -5.12 -3.84 -34.88
C VAL A 518 -5.58 -2.40 -35.10
N GLY A 519 -4.69 -1.48 -34.75
CA GLY A 519 -4.84 -0.04 -34.79
C GLY A 519 -3.49 0.66 -34.72
N SER A 520 -3.47 1.96 -34.49
CA SER A 520 -2.25 2.75 -34.26
C SER A 520 -2.05 3.12 -32.79
N ASP A 521 -2.66 2.37 -31.90
CA ASP A 521 -2.68 2.64 -30.48
C ASP A 521 -1.29 2.63 -29.85
N SER A 522 -1.04 3.57 -28.97
CA SER A 522 0.23 3.75 -28.32
C SER A 522 0.11 4.17 -26.84
N GLU A 523 -1.10 4.45 -26.39
CA GLU A 523 -1.38 4.83 -25.01
C GLU A 523 -2.27 3.78 -24.37
N GLN A 524 -1.89 3.32 -23.17
CA GLN A 524 -2.64 2.35 -22.38
C GLN A 524 -3.06 3.04 -21.10
N SER A 525 -4.33 2.98 -20.76
CA SER A 525 -4.86 3.48 -19.50
C SER A 525 -5.40 2.34 -18.64
N GLU A 526 -5.05 2.38 -17.38
CA GLU A 526 -5.52 1.40 -16.39
C GLU A 526 -6.79 1.92 -15.73
N GLN A 527 -7.84 1.12 -15.73
CA GLN A 527 -9.10 1.42 -15.07
C GLN A 527 -9.20 0.64 -13.76
N ALA A 528 -9.47 1.31 -12.64
CA ALA A 528 -9.76 0.67 -11.37
C ALA A 528 -11.19 0.97 -10.92
N LEU A 529 -11.93 -0.08 -10.56
CA LEU A 529 -13.33 0.00 -10.19
C LEU A 529 -13.49 0.46 -8.75
N PHE A 530 -14.23 1.56 -8.56
CA PHE A 530 -14.47 2.20 -7.28
C PHE A 530 -15.97 2.21 -6.95
N GLN A 531 -16.35 1.61 -5.82
CA GLN A 531 -17.73 1.62 -5.32
C GLN A 531 -17.79 2.03 -3.85
N GLY A 532 -18.73 2.92 -3.52
CA GLY A 532 -18.84 3.44 -2.16
C GLY A 532 -17.68 4.37 -1.79
N SER A 533 -16.77 3.91 -0.97
CA SER A 533 -15.57 4.62 -0.51
C SER A 533 -14.26 3.91 -0.85
N ASP A 534 -14.33 2.77 -1.57
CA ASP A 534 -13.18 1.88 -1.74
C ASP A 534 -13.03 1.39 -3.19
N TYR A 535 -11.80 1.06 -3.58
CA TYR A 535 -11.56 0.25 -4.76
C TYR A 535 -12.03 -1.18 -4.48
N VAL A 536 -12.91 -1.68 -5.34
CA VAL A 536 -13.47 -3.03 -5.22
C VAL A 536 -12.93 -3.99 -6.28
N SER A 537 -12.20 -3.48 -7.27
CA SER A 537 -11.45 -4.28 -8.24
C SER A 537 -10.33 -3.45 -8.86
N VAL A 538 -9.15 -4.06 -8.97
CA VAL A 538 -7.94 -3.40 -9.50
C VAL A 538 -7.17 -4.33 -10.45
N PRO A 539 -6.64 -3.81 -11.57
CA PRO A 539 -5.75 -4.57 -12.45
C PRO A 539 -4.31 -4.59 -11.91
N SER A 540 -3.51 -5.53 -12.37
CA SER A 540 -2.05 -5.51 -12.24
C SER A 540 -1.44 -4.62 -13.32
N GLY A 541 -0.16 -4.25 -13.19
CA GLY A 541 0.61 -3.80 -14.36
C GLY A 541 0.63 -4.85 -15.47
N MET A 542 0.87 -4.42 -16.71
CA MET A 542 1.08 -5.33 -17.85
C MET A 542 2.33 -6.19 -17.66
N ALA A 543 2.25 -7.46 -18.02
CA ALA A 543 3.42 -8.33 -18.10
C ALA A 543 4.41 -7.85 -19.16
N GLU A 544 5.67 -8.32 -19.08
CA GLU A 544 6.69 -7.99 -20.06
C GLU A 544 6.23 -8.33 -21.48
N GLY A 545 6.22 -7.32 -22.35
CA GLY A 545 5.72 -7.42 -23.74
C GLY A 545 4.26 -6.97 -23.92
N GLY A 546 3.55 -6.50 -22.87
CA GLY A 546 2.25 -5.86 -23.00
C GLY A 546 1.10 -6.77 -23.44
N SER A 547 1.21 -8.09 -23.23
CA SER A 547 0.25 -9.07 -23.77
C SER A 547 -0.64 -9.76 -22.72
N SER A 548 -0.49 -9.40 -21.45
CA SER A 548 -1.29 -9.99 -20.36
C SER A 548 -1.27 -9.15 -19.09
N PHE A 549 -2.32 -9.25 -18.29
CA PHE A 549 -2.45 -8.66 -16.96
C PHE A 549 -3.44 -9.47 -16.10
N ASN A 550 -3.36 -9.29 -14.78
CA ASN A 550 -4.32 -9.86 -13.84
C ASN A 550 -5.30 -8.78 -13.37
N VAL A 551 -6.53 -9.19 -13.03
CA VAL A 551 -7.50 -8.35 -12.31
C VAL A 551 -7.93 -9.10 -11.05
N ALA A 552 -7.97 -8.41 -9.92
CA ALA A 552 -8.39 -9.01 -8.66
C ALA A 552 -9.47 -8.18 -7.97
N TYR A 553 -10.37 -8.87 -7.28
CA TYR A 553 -11.33 -8.25 -6.37
C TYR A 553 -10.61 -7.65 -5.15
N GLY A 554 -11.09 -6.48 -4.71
CA GLY A 554 -10.53 -5.73 -3.59
C GLY A 554 -9.59 -4.60 -4.03
N ASP A 555 -8.95 -3.99 -3.06
CA ASP A 555 -8.04 -2.85 -3.20
C ASP A 555 -6.56 -3.25 -3.36
N THR A 556 -6.30 -4.55 -3.38
CA THR A 556 -4.93 -5.08 -3.48
C THR A 556 -4.59 -5.39 -4.92
N ILE A 557 -3.63 -4.65 -5.46
CA ILE A 557 -3.17 -4.83 -6.84
C ILE A 557 -2.55 -6.23 -7.00
N PRO A 558 -3.04 -7.07 -7.92
CA PRO A 558 -2.45 -8.39 -8.17
C PRO A 558 -1.09 -8.27 -8.88
N TYR A 559 -0.26 -9.30 -8.77
CA TYR A 559 0.97 -9.37 -9.56
C TYR A 559 0.63 -9.52 -11.06
N PRO A 560 1.46 -8.97 -11.98
CA PRO A 560 1.39 -9.32 -13.39
C PRO A 560 1.56 -10.83 -13.59
N PRO A 561 0.93 -11.43 -14.61
CA PRO A 561 1.04 -12.85 -14.88
C PRO A 561 2.45 -13.30 -15.28
#